data_2d68db9ab47e88ecf4a2de067b7244eb
#
_entry.id   2d68db9ab47e88ecf4a2de067b7244eb
#
_cell.length_a   1.000
_cell.length_b   1.000
_cell.length_c   1.000
_cell.angle_alpha   90.00
_cell.angle_beta   90.00
_cell.angle_gamma   90.00
#
_symmetry.space_group_name_H-M   'P 1'
#
loop_
_entity.id
_entity.type
_entity.pdbx_description
1 polymer ?
#
loop_
_entity_poly.entity_id
_entity_poly.type
_entity_poly.pdbx_seq_one_letter_code
_entity_poly.pdbx_strand_id
1 'polypeptide(L)'
;MSKQGKFGVEFYGNNSGMGLLVRLACVQGLHSSNLVSGNPDKATVRTGHGTADWFQIGKGVCQGCILSPCLFNLYAEYIMRNAGLEETQAGIKIAGRNINNLRYADDTTLMAESAEELKSLLMKVKVESEKVGLKLNIQKTKIMASGPSTSWETDGETVETVSDFTFLGSKITADGDCSHEIKRHLLLGRKVMTNLDSIFKSRDMPLPTKVRLVKAMVFPVVTYGCECWTVKKAERQRI
;
A
#
# COMPACT_ATOMS: atom_id res chain seq x y z
N MET A 1 7.59 -32.70 6.50
CA MET A 1 7.28 -31.76 7.59
C MET A 1 8.07 -30.46 7.34
N SER A 2 7.48 -29.52 6.67
CA SER A 2 8.09 -28.24 6.29
C SER A 2 7.70 -27.21 7.37
N LYS A 3 8.69 -26.66 8.05
CA LYS A 3 8.49 -25.54 9.00
C LYS A 3 8.27 -24.27 8.17
N GLN A 4 7.03 -23.87 7.98
CA GLN A 4 6.69 -22.52 7.53
C GLN A 4 7.08 -21.55 8.64
N GLY A 5 8.08 -20.68 8.35
CA GLY A 5 8.46 -19.59 9.21
C GLY A 5 7.31 -18.58 9.29
N LYS A 6 6.82 -18.38 10.49
CA LYS A 6 5.89 -17.29 10.82
C LYS A 6 6.66 -15.95 10.70
N PHE A 7 6.42 -15.19 9.66
CA PHE A 7 6.75 -13.77 9.62
C PHE A 7 5.60 -13.01 10.28
N GLY A 8 5.60 -12.97 11.59
CA GLY A 8 4.81 -12.02 12.34
C GLY A 8 5.67 -10.78 12.56
N VAL A 9 5.28 -9.64 12.04
CA VAL A 9 5.84 -8.35 12.46
C VAL A 9 5.20 -8.01 13.80
N GLU A 10 5.83 -8.44 14.90
CA GLU A 10 5.47 -7.97 16.23
C GLU A 10 6.06 -6.56 16.39
N PHE A 11 5.20 -5.57 16.42
CA PHE A 11 5.58 -4.23 16.85
C PHE A 11 5.78 -4.26 18.37
N TYR A 12 7.00 -4.54 18.83
CA TYR A 12 7.38 -4.31 20.20
C TYR A 12 7.58 -2.81 20.41
N GLY A 13 6.55 -2.18 20.97
CA GLY A 13 6.66 -0.83 21.51
C GLY A 13 7.51 -0.85 22.78
N ASN A 14 8.82 -0.65 22.65
CA ASN A 14 9.59 -0.13 23.75
C ASN A 14 9.34 1.38 23.84
N ASN A 15 9.06 1.86 25.04
CA ASN A 15 8.60 3.21 25.42
C ASN A 15 9.52 4.39 25.03
N SER A 16 10.31 4.34 23.97
CA SER A 16 11.19 5.43 23.53
C SER A 16 11.38 5.58 22.02
N GLY A 17 10.66 4.86 21.18
CA GLY A 17 10.78 4.95 19.73
C GLY A 17 9.49 5.44 19.09
N MET A 18 9.44 6.65 18.52
CA MET A 18 8.39 7.08 17.61
C MET A 18 8.63 6.42 16.25
N GLY A 19 7.89 5.34 15.95
CA GLY A 19 7.79 4.85 14.58
C GLY A 19 6.91 5.81 13.77
N LEU A 20 7.50 6.61 12.88
CA LEU A 20 6.77 7.42 11.92
C LEU A 20 6.70 6.70 10.58
N LEU A 21 5.50 6.66 10.02
CA LEU A 21 5.23 6.02 8.76
C LEU A 21 4.70 7.06 7.76
N VAL A 22 5.36 7.22 6.62
CA VAL A 22 4.88 8.08 5.53
C VAL A 22 4.56 7.22 4.33
N ARG A 23 3.34 7.32 3.85
CA ARG A 23 2.95 6.77 2.55
C ARG A 23 3.20 7.81 1.48
N LEU A 24 4.05 7.47 0.52
CA LEU A 24 4.30 8.27 -0.67
C LEU A 24 3.39 7.78 -1.79
N ALA A 25 2.63 8.68 -2.39
CA ALA A 25 1.90 8.40 -3.63
C ALA A 25 2.51 9.25 -4.74
N CYS A 26 3.07 8.62 -5.75
CA CYS A 26 3.51 9.32 -6.96
C CYS A 26 2.33 9.58 -7.88
N VAL A 27 2.23 10.80 -8.42
CA VAL A 27 1.26 11.10 -9.47
C VAL A 27 1.80 10.56 -10.78
N GLN A 28 1.22 9.47 -11.26
CA GLN A 28 1.41 9.05 -12.63
C GLN A 28 0.47 9.86 -13.53
N GLY A 29 1.05 10.47 -14.56
CA GLY A 29 0.27 11.17 -15.57
C GLY A 29 -0.61 10.21 -16.37
N LEU A 30 -1.82 10.67 -16.67
CA LEU A 30 -2.80 10.13 -17.61
C LEU A 30 -3.22 8.66 -17.45
N HIS A 31 -4.41 8.49 -16.90
CA HIS A 31 -5.19 7.24 -16.99
C HIS A 31 -5.45 6.89 -18.47
N SER A 32 -4.80 5.84 -18.95
CA SER A 32 -4.79 5.48 -20.38
C SER A 32 -5.79 4.39 -20.78
N SER A 33 -6.89 4.22 -20.07
CA SER A 33 -7.92 3.24 -20.46
C SER A 33 -8.56 3.49 -21.83
N ASN A 34 -8.36 4.66 -22.42
CA ASN A 34 -8.92 5.07 -23.71
C ASN A 34 -7.85 5.50 -24.73
N LEU A 35 -6.58 5.20 -24.48
CA LEU A 35 -5.49 5.51 -25.42
C LEU A 35 -5.48 4.52 -26.59
N VAL A 36 -5.64 5.02 -27.81
CA VAL A 36 -5.45 4.27 -29.05
C VAL A 36 -4.11 4.71 -29.64
N SER A 37 -3.13 3.84 -29.71
CA SER A 37 -1.83 4.10 -30.33
C SER A 37 -1.69 3.27 -31.58
N GLY A 38 -1.60 3.94 -32.72
CA GLY A 38 -1.25 3.33 -34.02
C GLY A 38 0.18 3.69 -34.45
N ASN A 39 0.88 4.55 -33.69
CA ASN A 39 2.24 5.02 -33.95
C ASN A 39 2.96 5.11 -32.60
N PRO A 40 4.23 4.65 -32.46
CA PRO A 40 4.95 4.68 -31.19
C PRO A 40 5.10 6.10 -30.60
N ASP A 41 5.05 7.14 -31.41
CA ASP A 41 5.29 8.51 -30.99
C ASP A 41 4.01 9.35 -30.78
N LYS A 42 2.83 8.82 -31.13
CA LYS A 42 1.57 9.57 -31.06
C LYS A 42 0.45 8.75 -30.42
N ALA A 43 -0.39 9.41 -29.67
CA ALA A 43 -1.60 8.83 -29.10
C ALA A 43 -2.81 9.72 -29.33
N THR A 44 -3.99 9.11 -29.30
CA THR A 44 -5.27 9.81 -29.26
C THR A 44 -6.16 9.15 -28.21
N VAL A 45 -7.11 9.90 -27.66
CA VAL A 45 -8.06 9.41 -26.67
C VAL A 45 -9.43 9.24 -27.33
N ARG A 46 -10.00 8.04 -27.22
CA ARG A 46 -11.37 7.75 -27.64
C ARG A 46 -12.31 7.92 -26.45
N THR A 47 -13.29 8.80 -26.57
CA THR A 47 -14.35 9.02 -25.59
C THR A 47 -15.70 8.59 -26.16
N GLY A 48 -16.75 8.54 -25.35
CA GLY A 48 -18.11 8.29 -25.83
C GLY A 48 -18.66 9.36 -26.78
N HIS A 49 -18.02 10.52 -26.87
CA HIS A 49 -18.38 11.66 -27.74
C HIS A 49 -17.50 11.80 -28.97
N GLY A 50 -16.52 10.91 -29.18
CA GLY A 50 -15.62 10.95 -30.33
C GLY A 50 -14.16 10.67 -29.98
N THR A 51 -13.28 10.91 -30.94
CA THR A 51 -11.82 10.73 -30.80
C THR A 51 -11.18 12.11 -30.74
N ALA A 52 -10.30 12.34 -29.76
CA ALA A 52 -9.52 13.59 -29.64
C ALA A 52 -8.46 13.67 -30.76
N ASP A 53 -7.89 14.85 -30.97
CA ASP A 53 -6.76 15.04 -31.86
C ASP A 53 -5.54 14.25 -31.39
N TRP A 54 -4.69 13.87 -32.36
CA TRP A 54 -3.46 13.15 -32.07
C TRP A 54 -2.46 14.06 -31.36
N PHE A 55 -1.91 13.60 -30.23
CA PHE A 55 -0.86 14.28 -29.49
C PHE A 55 0.40 13.43 -29.41
N GLN A 56 1.53 14.10 -29.30
CA GLN A 56 2.84 13.44 -29.25
C GLN A 56 3.14 12.90 -27.84
N ILE A 57 3.62 11.65 -27.76
CA ILE A 57 4.05 11.03 -26.53
C ILE A 57 5.54 11.35 -26.34
N GLY A 58 5.86 12.24 -25.41
CA GLY A 58 7.25 12.64 -25.17
C GLY A 58 8.03 11.71 -24.27
N LYS A 59 7.42 11.22 -23.19
CA LYS A 59 8.05 10.36 -22.15
C LYS A 59 6.98 9.48 -21.50
N GLY A 60 7.40 8.31 -21.02
CA GLY A 60 6.55 7.42 -20.24
C GLY A 60 6.39 6.04 -20.88
N VAL A 61 5.59 5.21 -20.21
CA VAL A 61 5.23 3.86 -20.66
C VAL A 61 3.72 3.71 -20.67
N CYS A 62 3.19 2.92 -21.60
CA CYS A 62 1.75 2.70 -21.70
C CYS A 62 1.24 1.88 -20.52
N GLN A 63 0.13 2.32 -19.94
CA GLN A 63 -0.60 1.52 -18.95
C GLN A 63 -1.13 0.25 -19.66
N GLY A 64 -0.96 -0.91 -18.99
CA GLY A 64 -1.34 -2.21 -19.57
C GLY A 64 -0.26 -2.88 -20.43
N CYS A 65 0.87 -2.20 -20.74
CA CYS A 65 2.00 -2.85 -21.35
C CYS A 65 2.67 -3.81 -20.34
N ILE A 66 3.03 -5.00 -20.79
CA ILE A 66 3.65 -6.05 -19.95
C ILE A 66 4.98 -5.62 -19.33
N LEU A 67 5.71 -4.70 -19.95
CA LEU A 67 6.99 -4.19 -19.46
C LEU A 67 6.83 -3.03 -18.47
N SER A 68 5.69 -2.34 -18.46
CA SER A 68 5.51 -1.14 -17.64
C SER A 68 5.74 -1.35 -16.14
N PRO A 69 5.25 -2.44 -15.50
CA PRO A 69 5.53 -2.69 -14.09
C PRO A 69 7.02 -2.92 -13.80
N CYS A 70 7.73 -3.64 -14.67
CA CYS A 70 9.16 -3.91 -14.51
C CYS A 70 9.98 -2.62 -14.66
N LEU A 71 9.67 -1.80 -15.66
CA LEU A 71 10.34 -0.51 -15.88
C LEU A 71 10.08 0.45 -14.73
N PHE A 72 8.84 0.49 -14.21
CA PHE A 72 8.52 1.31 -13.06
C PHE A 72 9.29 0.88 -11.81
N ASN A 73 9.40 -0.43 -11.55
CA ASN A 73 10.17 -0.94 -10.41
C ASN A 73 11.66 -0.60 -10.52
N LEU A 74 12.25 -0.69 -11.71
CA LEU A 74 13.64 -0.26 -11.94
C LEU A 74 13.83 1.25 -11.70
N TYR A 75 12.83 2.02 -12.11
CA TYR A 75 12.82 3.47 -11.93
C TYR A 75 12.71 3.85 -10.45
N ALA A 76 11.81 3.21 -9.72
CA ALA A 76 11.68 3.40 -8.28
C ALA A 76 12.96 2.98 -7.53
N GLU A 77 13.59 1.88 -7.93
CA GLU A 77 14.86 1.43 -7.37
C GLU A 77 15.98 2.44 -7.61
N TYR A 78 16.07 3.00 -8.81
CA TYR A 78 17.04 4.05 -9.14
C TYR A 78 16.89 5.27 -8.24
N ILE A 79 15.64 5.75 -8.02
CA ILE A 79 15.35 6.87 -7.13
C ILE A 79 15.83 6.57 -5.71
N MET A 80 15.47 5.41 -5.17
CA MET A 80 15.78 5.05 -3.78
C MET A 80 17.27 4.88 -3.53
N ARG A 81 18.01 4.31 -4.50
CA ARG A 81 19.49 4.22 -4.43
C ARG A 81 20.14 5.60 -4.44
N ASN A 82 19.71 6.49 -5.33
CA ASN A 82 20.26 7.84 -5.39
C ASN A 82 19.88 8.68 -4.16
N ALA A 83 18.74 8.41 -3.53
CA ALA A 83 18.38 9.00 -2.24
C ALA A 83 19.26 8.50 -1.07
N GLY A 84 20.10 7.49 -1.30
CA GLY A 84 21.04 6.96 -0.31
C GLY A 84 20.34 6.33 0.90
N LEU A 85 19.14 5.76 0.72
CA LEU A 85 18.37 5.18 1.83
C LEU A 85 19.04 3.94 2.42
N GLU A 86 19.78 3.18 1.60
CA GLU A 86 20.50 1.97 2.05
C GLU A 86 21.70 2.30 2.96
N GLU A 87 22.28 3.47 2.79
CA GLU A 87 23.46 3.93 3.56
C GLU A 87 23.09 4.67 4.85
N THR A 88 21.80 5.00 5.03
CA THR A 88 21.36 5.74 6.22
C THR A 88 21.20 4.82 7.41
N GLN A 89 21.62 5.31 8.59
CA GLN A 89 21.30 4.64 9.87
C GLN A 89 19.87 4.91 10.33
N ALA A 90 19.17 5.85 9.69
CA ALA A 90 17.78 6.14 9.95
C ALA A 90 16.89 4.92 9.62
N GLY A 91 15.86 4.71 10.41
CA GLY A 91 14.94 3.58 10.25
C GLY A 91 14.55 2.97 11.59
N ILE A 92 13.78 1.91 11.54
CA ILE A 92 13.39 1.13 12.71
C ILE A 92 14.10 -0.22 12.72
N LYS A 93 14.51 -0.69 13.88
CA LYS A 93 15.18 -1.99 14.02
C LYS A 93 14.15 -3.10 14.20
N ILE A 94 14.06 -3.99 13.21
CA ILE A 94 13.20 -5.18 13.27
C ILE A 94 14.09 -6.42 13.13
N ALA A 95 14.06 -7.31 14.13
CA ALA A 95 14.85 -8.53 14.16
C ALA A 95 16.35 -8.30 13.87
N GLY A 96 16.92 -7.22 14.39
CA GLY A 96 18.34 -6.87 14.21
C GLY A 96 18.67 -6.22 12.87
N ARG A 97 17.69 -6.02 11.98
CA ARG A 97 17.87 -5.32 10.71
C ARG A 97 17.28 -3.92 10.79
N ASN A 98 17.98 -2.95 10.23
CA ASN A 98 17.45 -1.60 10.09
C ASN A 98 16.57 -1.51 8.85
N ILE A 99 15.31 -1.11 9.02
CA ILE A 99 14.33 -0.97 7.95
C ILE A 99 13.85 0.48 7.94
N ASN A 100 14.09 1.18 6.86
CA ASN A 100 13.71 2.58 6.68
C ASN A 100 12.68 2.80 5.58
N ASN A 101 12.42 1.80 4.74
CA ASN A 101 11.40 1.87 3.71
C ASN A 101 10.79 0.50 3.40
N LEU A 102 9.53 0.51 2.96
CA LEU A 102 8.83 -0.60 2.35
C LEU A 102 8.20 -0.11 1.06
N ARG A 103 8.28 -0.91 -0.01
CA ARG A 103 7.83 -0.51 -1.35
C ARG A 103 6.98 -1.59 -2.00
N TYR A 104 5.89 -1.16 -2.60
CA TYR A 104 5.06 -1.99 -3.45
C TYR A 104 4.51 -1.13 -4.59
N ALA A 105 5.06 -1.31 -5.79
CA ALA A 105 4.78 -0.44 -6.95
C ALA A 105 5.00 1.04 -6.60
N ASP A 106 3.97 1.87 -6.72
CA ASP A 106 3.96 3.29 -6.36
C ASP A 106 3.68 3.55 -4.87
N ASP A 107 3.20 2.57 -4.13
CA ASP A 107 3.02 2.69 -2.69
C ASP A 107 4.36 2.52 -1.96
N THR A 108 4.87 3.59 -1.40
CA THR A 108 6.11 3.59 -0.62
C THR A 108 5.83 4.06 0.79
N THR A 109 6.37 3.36 1.76
CA THR A 109 6.32 3.72 3.17
C THR A 109 7.73 3.98 3.66
N LEU A 110 7.96 5.14 4.27
CA LEU A 110 9.22 5.46 4.97
C LEU A 110 9.02 5.29 6.47
N MET A 111 10.06 4.83 7.15
CA MET A 111 10.04 4.56 8.59
C MET A 111 11.28 5.16 9.25
N ALA A 112 11.11 5.77 10.42
CA ALA A 112 12.19 6.30 11.23
C ALA A 112 11.82 6.32 12.71
N GLU A 113 12.81 6.43 13.60
CA GLU A 113 12.60 6.52 15.04
C GLU A 113 12.26 7.96 15.48
N SER A 114 12.60 8.99 14.66
CA SER A 114 12.29 10.39 14.96
C SER A 114 11.65 11.13 13.78
N ALA A 115 10.98 12.24 14.08
CA ALA A 115 10.35 13.11 13.10
C ALA A 115 11.38 13.74 12.16
N GLU A 116 12.52 14.14 12.69
CA GLU A 116 13.62 14.77 11.96
C GLU A 116 14.25 13.80 10.97
N GLU A 117 14.49 12.56 11.40
CA GLU A 117 15.00 11.50 10.51
C GLU A 117 14.01 11.21 9.38
N LEU A 118 12.72 11.06 9.70
CA LEU A 118 11.71 10.79 8.70
C LEU A 118 11.59 11.94 7.69
N LYS A 119 11.63 13.19 8.15
CA LYS A 119 11.64 14.38 7.29
C LYS A 119 12.86 14.38 6.38
N SER A 120 14.02 14.04 6.92
CA SER A 120 15.27 13.92 6.12
C SER A 120 15.12 12.86 5.02
N LEU A 121 14.60 11.67 5.35
CA LEU A 121 14.36 10.60 4.37
C LEU A 121 13.36 11.05 3.30
N LEU A 122 12.25 11.69 3.70
CA LEU A 122 11.24 12.20 2.79
C LEU A 122 11.80 13.22 1.81
N MET A 123 12.60 14.17 2.30
CA MET A 123 13.21 15.21 1.45
C MET A 123 14.20 14.62 0.46
N LYS A 124 15.01 13.63 0.85
CA LYS A 124 15.92 12.93 -0.06
C LYS A 124 15.15 12.24 -1.19
N VAL A 125 14.12 11.47 -0.86
CA VAL A 125 13.29 10.79 -1.86
C VAL A 125 12.60 11.79 -2.77
N LYS A 126 12.07 12.89 -2.23
CA LYS A 126 11.42 13.94 -2.99
C LYS A 126 12.37 14.55 -4.03
N VAL A 127 13.55 14.97 -3.62
CA VAL A 127 14.56 15.59 -4.50
C VAL A 127 14.94 14.63 -5.63
N GLU A 128 15.21 13.36 -5.34
CA GLU A 128 15.57 12.37 -6.36
C GLU A 128 14.39 12.03 -7.29
N SER A 129 13.17 12.00 -6.77
CA SER A 129 11.96 11.80 -7.57
C SER A 129 11.73 12.95 -8.54
N GLU A 130 11.92 14.20 -8.11
CA GLU A 130 11.74 15.39 -8.95
C GLU A 130 12.75 15.46 -10.09
N LYS A 131 14.03 15.05 -9.87
CA LYS A 131 15.05 14.98 -10.92
C LYS A 131 14.63 14.10 -12.10
N VAL A 132 13.84 13.09 -11.84
CA VAL A 132 13.37 12.13 -12.84
C VAL A 132 11.92 12.40 -13.29
N GLY A 133 11.34 13.52 -12.87
CA GLY A 133 10.01 13.97 -13.29
C GLY A 133 8.84 13.36 -12.53
N LEU A 134 9.08 12.68 -11.41
CA LEU A 134 8.03 12.21 -10.51
C LEU A 134 7.83 13.21 -9.39
N LYS A 135 6.58 13.61 -9.15
CA LYS A 135 6.21 14.51 -8.06
C LYS A 135 5.56 13.75 -6.93
N LEU A 136 5.92 14.11 -5.70
CA LEU A 136 5.26 13.61 -4.51
C LEU A 136 3.84 14.17 -4.44
N ASN A 137 2.86 13.31 -4.21
CA ASN A 137 1.48 13.74 -3.99
C ASN A 137 1.26 13.99 -2.50
N ILE A 138 1.39 15.25 -2.08
CA ILE A 138 1.27 15.64 -0.67
C ILE A 138 -0.12 15.31 -0.10
N GLN A 139 -1.19 15.51 -0.86
CA GLN A 139 -2.57 15.22 -0.40
C GLN A 139 -2.80 13.73 -0.09
N LYS A 140 -2.11 12.84 -0.82
CA LYS A 140 -2.17 11.38 -0.58
C LYS A 140 -1.12 10.90 0.42
N THR A 141 -0.12 11.72 0.69
CA THR A 141 0.93 11.41 1.66
C THR A 141 0.37 11.59 3.07
N LYS A 142 0.53 10.58 3.92
CA LYS A 142 0.04 10.58 5.29
C LYS A 142 1.18 10.26 6.24
N ILE A 143 1.15 10.89 7.41
CA ILE A 143 2.10 10.63 8.50
C ILE A 143 1.34 9.95 9.64
N MET A 144 1.90 8.88 10.15
CA MET A 144 1.39 8.22 11.35
C MET A 144 2.51 8.13 12.38
N ALA A 145 2.22 8.57 13.60
CA ALA A 145 3.16 8.53 14.72
C ALA A 145 2.54 7.79 15.91
N SER A 146 3.34 7.03 16.65
CA SER A 146 2.93 6.36 17.88
C SER A 146 2.95 7.29 19.11
N GLY A 147 3.15 8.60 18.94
CA GLY A 147 3.18 9.63 19.99
C GLY A 147 2.61 10.94 19.51
N PRO A 148 2.68 12.01 20.32
CA PRO A 148 2.23 13.33 19.92
C PRO A 148 3.04 13.77 18.70
N SER A 149 2.34 14.02 17.60
CA SER A 149 2.97 14.44 16.34
C SER A 149 2.66 15.89 16.04
N THR A 150 3.66 16.59 15.53
CA THR A 150 3.52 17.94 14.98
C THR A 150 3.13 17.84 13.51
N SER A 151 2.30 18.76 13.05
CA SER A 151 2.02 18.91 11.62
C SER A 151 3.32 19.25 10.88
N TRP A 152 3.50 18.67 9.70
CA TRP A 152 4.65 18.95 8.85
C TRP A 152 4.24 19.74 7.63
N GLU A 153 5.07 20.69 7.27
CA GLU A 153 4.93 21.41 6.03
C GLU A 153 6.03 21.00 5.06
N THR A 154 5.63 20.76 3.83
CA THR A 154 6.53 20.51 2.70
C THR A 154 6.05 21.35 1.53
N ASP A 155 6.90 22.24 1.03
CA ASP A 155 6.60 23.19 -0.06
C ASP A 155 5.37 24.11 0.21
N GLY A 156 5.13 24.48 1.47
CA GLY A 156 3.97 25.27 1.85
C GLY A 156 2.66 24.50 1.95
N GLU A 157 2.70 23.17 1.74
CA GLU A 157 1.56 22.27 1.96
C GLU A 157 1.76 21.47 3.25
N THR A 158 0.69 21.37 4.05
CA THR A 158 0.70 20.58 5.28
C THR A 158 0.45 19.11 4.98
N VAL A 159 1.34 18.25 5.45
CA VAL A 159 1.14 16.79 5.39
C VAL A 159 0.22 16.38 6.54
N GLU A 160 -0.85 15.68 6.20
CA GLU A 160 -1.86 15.25 7.18
C GLU A 160 -1.30 14.16 8.10
N THR A 161 -1.46 14.36 9.41
CA THR A 161 -1.18 13.35 10.42
C THR A 161 -2.45 12.56 10.72
N VAL A 162 -2.33 11.24 10.70
CA VAL A 162 -3.45 10.33 10.90
C VAL A 162 -3.15 9.31 12.00
N SER A 163 -4.20 8.85 12.69
CA SER A 163 -4.10 7.76 13.69
C SER A 163 -4.12 6.37 13.06
N ASP A 164 -4.60 6.28 11.84
CA ASP A 164 -4.67 5.04 11.07
C ASP A 164 -4.63 5.32 9.56
N PHE A 165 -4.18 4.35 8.79
CA PHE A 165 -4.28 4.39 7.33
C PHE A 165 -4.34 2.97 6.75
N THR A 166 -4.78 2.88 5.49
CA THR A 166 -4.83 1.60 4.79
C THR A 166 -3.59 1.45 3.91
N PHE A 167 -2.79 0.42 4.15
CA PHE A 167 -1.63 0.04 3.35
C PHE A 167 -1.84 -1.35 2.75
N LEU A 168 -1.73 -1.47 1.45
CA LEU A 168 -1.96 -2.72 0.70
C LEU A 168 -3.27 -3.43 1.08
N GLY A 169 -4.33 -2.67 1.32
CA GLY A 169 -5.64 -3.23 1.68
C GLY A 169 -5.84 -3.57 3.16
N SER A 170 -4.79 -3.47 3.99
CA SER A 170 -4.87 -3.67 5.44
C SER A 170 -4.85 -2.34 6.19
N LYS A 171 -5.74 -2.18 7.18
CA LYS A 171 -5.79 -1.01 8.04
C LYS A 171 -4.75 -1.14 9.16
N ILE A 172 -3.82 -0.18 9.20
CA ILE A 172 -2.77 -0.08 10.22
C ILE A 172 -3.11 1.08 11.14
N THR A 173 -2.96 0.90 12.44
CA THR A 173 -3.22 1.89 13.49
C THR A 173 -1.93 2.24 14.23
N ALA A 174 -1.83 3.48 14.72
CA ALA A 174 -0.66 3.97 15.44
C ALA A 174 -0.41 3.23 16.77
N ASP A 175 -1.45 2.68 17.38
CA ASP A 175 -1.39 1.88 18.61
C ASP A 175 -1.16 0.38 18.37
N GLY A 176 -1.10 -0.06 17.09
CA GLY A 176 -0.94 -1.46 16.71
C GLY A 176 -2.16 -2.35 17.03
N ASP A 177 -3.33 -1.77 17.37
CA ASP A 177 -4.53 -2.55 17.63
C ASP A 177 -5.22 -3.02 16.34
N CYS A 178 -5.20 -4.32 16.10
CA CYS A 178 -5.81 -4.96 14.94
C CYS A 178 -7.32 -5.25 15.10
N SER A 179 -7.94 -4.94 16.23
CA SER A 179 -9.35 -5.28 16.52
C SER A 179 -10.31 -4.71 15.49
N HIS A 180 -10.06 -3.49 15.02
CA HIS A 180 -10.87 -2.84 13.98
C HIS A 180 -10.72 -3.52 12.63
N GLU A 181 -9.50 -3.92 12.26
CA GLU A 181 -9.20 -4.61 11.01
C GLU A 181 -9.84 -6.00 10.99
N ILE A 182 -9.71 -6.76 12.07
CA ILE A 182 -10.36 -8.07 12.23
C ILE A 182 -11.88 -7.94 12.05
N LYS A 183 -12.51 -6.98 12.71
CA LYS A 183 -13.95 -6.72 12.56
C LYS A 183 -14.32 -6.37 11.12
N ARG A 184 -13.53 -5.53 10.45
CA ARG A 184 -13.73 -5.15 9.05
C ARG A 184 -13.72 -6.38 8.14
N HIS A 185 -12.74 -7.26 8.28
CA HIS A 185 -12.62 -8.47 7.47
C HIS A 185 -13.75 -9.47 7.75
N LEU A 186 -14.18 -9.61 9.00
CA LEU A 186 -15.35 -10.43 9.34
C LEU A 186 -16.63 -9.88 8.70
N LEU A 187 -16.82 -8.56 8.66
CA LEU A 187 -17.95 -7.93 7.97
C LEU A 187 -17.89 -8.14 6.44
N LEU A 188 -16.70 -8.03 5.84
CA LEU A 188 -16.51 -8.33 4.42
C LEU A 188 -16.82 -9.79 4.11
N GLY A 189 -16.36 -10.73 4.94
CA GLY A 189 -16.67 -12.16 4.82
C GLY A 189 -18.20 -12.42 4.90
N ARG A 190 -18.90 -11.78 5.85
CA ARG A 190 -20.37 -11.83 5.93
C ARG A 190 -21.04 -11.32 4.66
N LYS A 191 -20.55 -10.21 4.09
CA LYS A 191 -21.07 -9.67 2.83
C LYS A 191 -20.91 -10.66 1.68
N VAL A 192 -19.74 -11.31 1.58
CA VAL A 192 -19.52 -12.38 0.58
C VAL A 192 -20.48 -13.56 0.80
N MET A 193 -20.65 -14.00 2.05
CA MET A 193 -21.61 -15.06 2.38
C MET A 193 -23.04 -14.68 1.97
N THR A 194 -23.45 -13.43 2.23
CA THR A 194 -24.79 -12.94 1.82
C THR A 194 -24.95 -12.93 0.31
N ASN A 195 -23.93 -12.54 -0.44
CA ASN A 195 -23.94 -12.56 -1.90
C ASN A 195 -24.06 -13.99 -2.48
N LEU A 196 -23.60 -14.99 -1.74
CA LEU A 196 -23.67 -16.40 -2.10
C LEU A 196 -24.89 -17.13 -1.51
N ASP A 197 -25.78 -16.43 -0.83
CA ASP A 197 -26.90 -17.01 -0.08
C ASP A 197 -27.83 -17.88 -0.95
N SER A 198 -28.15 -17.46 -2.18
CA SER A 198 -28.94 -18.25 -3.13
C SER A 198 -28.27 -19.60 -3.45
N ILE A 199 -26.95 -19.62 -3.58
CA ILE A 199 -26.17 -20.82 -3.84
C ILE A 199 -26.17 -21.72 -2.61
N PHE A 200 -25.97 -21.17 -1.42
CA PHE A 200 -25.94 -21.94 -0.18
C PHE A 200 -27.30 -22.52 0.21
N LYS A 201 -28.40 -21.85 -0.15
CA LYS A 201 -29.77 -22.33 0.07
C LYS A 201 -30.24 -23.37 -0.96
N SER A 202 -29.57 -23.46 -2.12
CA SER A 202 -29.94 -24.47 -3.12
C SER A 202 -29.81 -25.88 -2.55
N ARG A 203 -30.87 -26.71 -2.80
CA ARG A 203 -30.89 -28.14 -2.44
C ARG A 203 -30.10 -29.00 -3.41
N ASP A 204 -29.91 -28.53 -4.65
CA ASP A 204 -29.24 -29.27 -5.72
C ASP A 204 -27.71 -29.25 -5.54
N MET A 205 -27.21 -28.39 -4.67
CA MET A 205 -25.77 -28.27 -4.42
C MET A 205 -25.35 -29.09 -3.21
N PRO A 206 -24.46 -30.09 -3.40
CA PRO A 206 -24.00 -30.95 -2.30
C PRO A 206 -23.13 -30.19 -1.32
N LEU A 207 -23.16 -30.59 -0.05
CA LEU A 207 -22.42 -29.96 1.04
C LEU A 207 -20.90 -29.80 0.77
N PRO A 208 -20.19 -30.81 0.20
CA PRO A 208 -18.76 -30.65 -0.12
C PRO A 208 -18.47 -29.48 -1.07
N THR A 209 -19.36 -29.22 -2.04
CA THR A 209 -19.23 -28.08 -2.96
C THR A 209 -19.44 -26.77 -2.24
N LYS A 210 -20.45 -26.68 -1.35
CA LYS A 210 -20.67 -25.50 -0.51
C LYS A 210 -19.46 -25.17 0.35
N VAL A 211 -18.86 -26.19 0.99
CA VAL A 211 -17.62 -26.05 1.79
C VAL A 211 -16.45 -25.56 0.93
N ARG A 212 -16.32 -26.09 -0.29
CA ARG A 212 -15.26 -25.65 -1.23
C ARG A 212 -15.44 -24.18 -1.60
N LEU A 213 -16.68 -23.73 -1.85
CA LEU A 213 -16.97 -22.32 -2.14
C LEU A 213 -16.62 -21.41 -0.96
N VAL A 214 -16.96 -21.79 0.27
CA VAL A 214 -16.59 -21.02 1.46
C VAL A 214 -15.07 -20.91 1.57
N LYS A 215 -14.35 -22.01 1.41
CA LYS A 215 -12.88 -22.01 1.45
C LYS A 215 -12.23 -21.16 0.34
N ALA A 216 -12.82 -21.14 -0.86
CA ALA A 216 -12.26 -20.42 -1.99
C ALA A 216 -12.62 -18.93 -2.02
N MET A 217 -13.80 -18.56 -1.53
CA MET A 217 -14.34 -17.19 -1.69
C MET A 217 -14.44 -16.41 -0.39
N VAL A 218 -14.72 -17.06 0.73
CA VAL A 218 -14.93 -16.38 2.02
C VAL A 218 -13.64 -16.33 2.82
N PHE A 219 -12.94 -17.46 2.97
CA PHE A 219 -11.72 -17.51 3.77
C PHE A 219 -10.64 -16.53 3.31
N PRO A 220 -10.32 -16.41 2.00
CA PRO A 220 -9.31 -15.44 1.55
C PRO A 220 -9.67 -13.99 1.90
N VAL A 221 -10.95 -13.65 1.90
CA VAL A 221 -11.42 -12.31 2.29
C VAL A 221 -11.29 -12.08 3.78
N VAL A 222 -11.66 -13.08 4.59
CA VAL A 222 -11.59 -12.97 6.06
C VAL A 222 -10.16 -12.98 6.55
N THR A 223 -9.27 -13.78 5.94
CA THR A 223 -7.88 -13.96 6.38
C THR A 223 -6.88 -13.08 5.65
N TYR A 224 -7.32 -12.16 4.78
CA TYR A 224 -6.41 -11.25 4.09
C TYR A 224 -5.65 -10.39 5.09
N GLY A 225 -4.31 -10.40 5.03
CA GLY A 225 -3.44 -9.64 5.92
C GLY A 225 -3.38 -10.16 7.36
N CYS A 226 -3.95 -11.35 7.65
CA CYS A 226 -4.01 -11.89 9.02
C CYS A 226 -2.63 -12.23 9.61
N GLU A 227 -1.61 -12.34 8.77
CA GLU A 227 -0.22 -12.53 9.20
C GLU A 227 0.32 -11.38 10.04
N CYS A 228 -0.25 -10.18 9.88
CA CYS A 228 0.10 -8.98 10.64
C CYS A 228 -0.74 -8.80 11.92
N TRP A 229 -1.76 -9.64 12.15
CA TRP A 229 -2.70 -9.41 13.25
C TRP A 229 -2.18 -9.91 14.58
N THR A 230 -2.19 -9.04 15.57
CA THR A 230 -2.05 -9.42 16.99
C THR A 230 -3.43 -9.78 17.52
N VAL A 231 -3.77 -11.08 17.48
CA VAL A 231 -5.11 -11.57 17.87
C VAL A 231 -5.20 -11.68 19.39
N LYS A 232 -6.01 -10.82 20.03
CA LYS A 232 -6.30 -10.87 21.46
C LYS A 232 -7.17 -12.09 21.80
N LYS A 233 -7.08 -12.57 23.06
CA LYS A 233 -7.85 -13.77 23.51
C LYS A 233 -9.36 -13.65 23.26
N ALA A 234 -9.93 -12.47 23.45
CA ALA A 234 -11.34 -12.19 23.20
C ALA A 234 -11.73 -12.24 21.70
N GLU A 235 -10.79 -12.07 20.81
CA GLU A 235 -11.03 -12.07 19.35
C GLU A 235 -10.94 -13.47 18.76
N ARG A 236 -10.16 -14.36 19.38
CA ARG A 236 -10.07 -15.77 18.97
C ARG A 236 -11.41 -16.50 18.99
N GLN A 237 -12.36 -16.02 19.77
CA GLN A 237 -13.71 -16.59 19.84
C GLN A 237 -14.64 -16.05 18.74
N ARG A 238 -14.24 -15.00 18.02
CA ARG A 238 -15.02 -14.35 16.97
C ARG A 238 -14.58 -14.74 15.55
N ILE A 239 -13.35 -15.22 15.42
CA ILE A 239 -12.76 -15.76 14.20
C ILE A 239 -13.05 -17.25 14.11
#